data_ef1f26cea17ea48248b13ecd85fe27f3
#
_entry.id   ef1f26cea17ea48248b13ecd85fe27f3
#
_cell.length_a   1.000
_cell.length_b   1.000
_cell.length_c   1.000
_cell.angle_alpha   90.00
_cell.angle_beta   90.00
_cell.angle_gamma   90.00
#
_symmetry.space_group_name_H-M   'P 1'
#
loop_
_entity.id
_entity.type
_entity.pdbx_description
1 polymer ?
#
loop_
_entity_poly.entity_id
_entity_poly.type
_entity_poly.pdbx_seq_one_letter_code
_entity_poly.pdbx_strand_id
1 'polypeptide(L)'
;MKLKLFIKPLIWLALICYGLFTPPSGLPKAAFLNIPHFDKMVHFGLFFVFCLLLFRPFKKLKMKYLILAPLITFLLAAILESAQHIISSSRSSNFYDFLANTAGIIAATIFFQLFISGKKWEKYL
;
A
#
# COMPACT_ATOMS: atom_id res chain seq x y z
N MET A 1 13.65 15.93 12.79
CA MET A 1 12.92 16.42 11.62
C MET A 1 11.74 15.53 11.29
N LYS A 2 10.58 16.13 11.12
CA LYS A 2 9.34 15.40 10.87
C LYS A 2 9.37 14.63 9.54
N LEU A 3 10.08 15.16 8.54
CA LEU A 3 10.18 14.50 7.23
C LEU A 3 10.81 13.12 7.30
N LYS A 4 11.73 12.90 8.24
CA LYS A 4 12.38 11.60 8.37
C LYS A 4 11.41 10.49 8.74
N LEU A 5 10.31 10.83 9.38
CA LEU A 5 9.29 9.85 9.76
C LEU A 5 8.61 9.25 8.54
N PHE A 6 8.59 9.98 7.42
CA PHE A 6 7.91 9.54 6.20
C PHE A 6 8.83 8.87 5.19
N ILE A 7 10.12 8.69 5.52
CA ILE A 7 11.08 8.09 4.57
C ILE A 7 10.64 6.67 4.17
N LYS A 8 10.29 5.84 5.15
CA LYS A 8 9.85 4.46 4.85
C LYS A 8 8.58 4.41 4.00
N PRO A 9 7.51 5.16 4.34
CA PRO A 9 6.35 5.20 3.47
C PRO A 9 6.65 5.72 2.08
N LEU A 10 7.52 6.73 1.95
CA LEU A 10 7.86 7.30 0.64
C LEU A 10 8.63 6.30 -0.23
N ILE A 11 9.58 5.57 0.36
CA ILE A 11 10.30 4.53 -0.37
C ILE A 11 9.32 3.45 -0.84
N TRP A 12 8.41 3.04 0.02
CA TRP A 12 7.44 2.02 -0.32
C TRP A 12 6.47 2.51 -1.40
N LEU A 13 6.09 3.79 -1.34
CA LEU A 13 5.27 4.40 -2.39
C LEU A 13 5.97 4.34 -3.74
N ALA A 14 7.27 4.60 -3.78
CA ALA A 14 8.03 4.49 -5.02
C ALA A 14 7.99 3.06 -5.57
N LEU A 15 8.08 2.06 -4.70
CA LEU A 15 7.96 0.67 -5.10
C LEU A 15 6.56 0.33 -5.62
N ILE A 16 5.52 0.87 -4.99
CA ILE A 16 4.15 0.70 -5.46
C ILE A 16 4.00 1.27 -6.87
N CYS A 17 4.47 2.49 -7.08
CA CYS A 17 4.39 3.14 -8.39
C CYS A 17 5.13 2.33 -9.45
N TYR A 18 6.32 1.84 -9.11
CA TYR A 18 7.09 1.00 -10.04
C TYR A 18 6.27 -0.24 -10.43
N GLY A 19 5.71 -0.93 -9.44
CA GLY A 19 4.96 -2.15 -9.71
C GLY A 19 3.68 -1.92 -10.49
N LEU A 20 2.96 -0.82 -10.20
CA LEU A 20 1.68 -0.53 -10.85
C LEU A 20 1.85 0.03 -12.27
N PHE A 21 2.89 0.83 -12.52
CA PHE A 21 3.04 1.52 -13.79
C PHE A 21 4.01 0.84 -14.75
N THR A 22 4.73 -0.20 -14.32
CA THR A 22 5.56 -0.99 -15.21
C THR A 22 4.67 -1.88 -16.07
N PRO A 23 4.83 -1.86 -17.42
CA PRO A 23 4.05 -2.75 -18.27
C PRO A 23 4.33 -4.22 -17.96
N PRO A 24 3.36 -5.13 -18.16
CA PRO A 24 3.61 -6.55 -17.90
C PRO A 24 4.83 -7.11 -18.61
N SER A 25 5.16 -6.60 -19.79
CA SER A 25 6.34 -7.02 -20.56
C SER A 25 7.65 -6.61 -19.88
N GLY A 26 7.63 -5.62 -19.00
CA GLY A 26 8.80 -5.17 -18.25
C GLY A 26 8.99 -5.87 -16.93
N LEU A 27 8.08 -6.75 -16.53
CA LEU A 27 8.17 -7.47 -15.27
C LEU A 27 8.90 -8.80 -15.45
N PRO A 28 9.59 -9.30 -14.40
CA PRO A 28 10.24 -10.60 -14.49
C PRO A 28 9.24 -11.71 -14.82
N LYS A 29 9.64 -12.61 -15.69
CA LYS A 29 8.82 -13.78 -16.01
C LYS A 29 9.11 -14.85 -14.98
N ALA A 30 8.16 -15.08 -14.10
CA ALA A 30 8.27 -16.10 -13.06
C ALA A 30 6.99 -16.93 -13.04
N ALA A 31 7.12 -18.22 -12.73
CA ALA A 31 5.97 -19.13 -12.71
C ALA A 31 4.88 -18.64 -11.76
N PHE A 32 5.24 -18.04 -10.64
CA PHE A 32 4.25 -17.57 -9.66
C PHE A 32 3.39 -16.42 -10.20
N LEU A 33 3.83 -15.71 -11.23
CA LEU A 33 3.02 -14.66 -11.85
C LEU A 33 1.83 -15.21 -12.62
N ASN A 34 1.82 -16.51 -12.91
CA ASN A 34 0.70 -17.17 -13.59
C ASN A 34 -0.35 -17.72 -12.61
N ILE A 35 -0.14 -17.57 -11.31
CA ILE A 35 -1.10 -18.01 -10.31
C ILE A 35 -2.35 -17.13 -10.41
N PRO A 36 -3.58 -17.73 -10.48
CA PRO A 36 -4.80 -16.94 -10.52
C PRO A 36 -4.88 -15.98 -9.34
N HIS A 37 -5.29 -14.75 -9.60
CA HIS A 37 -5.45 -13.69 -8.60
C HIS A 37 -4.15 -13.27 -7.91
N PHE A 38 -2.99 -13.64 -8.48
CA PHE A 38 -1.71 -13.20 -7.88
C PHE A 38 -1.60 -11.69 -7.85
N ASP A 39 -2.06 -11.00 -8.89
CA ASP A 39 -2.05 -9.54 -8.94
C ASP A 39 -2.87 -8.93 -7.80
N LYS A 40 -4.00 -9.55 -7.43
CA LYS A 40 -4.80 -9.06 -6.31
C LYS A 40 -4.07 -9.23 -4.99
N MET A 41 -3.34 -10.33 -4.83
CA MET A 41 -2.52 -10.54 -3.63
C MET A 41 -1.42 -9.50 -3.52
N VAL A 42 -0.80 -9.14 -4.65
CA VAL A 42 0.22 -8.08 -4.68
C VAL A 42 -0.39 -6.74 -4.29
N HIS A 43 -1.54 -6.37 -4.84
CA HIS A 43 -2.23 -5.14 -4.47
C HIS A 43 -2.54 -5.11 -2.98
N PHE A 44 -3.09 -6.19 -2.45
CA PHE A 44 -3.37 -6.30 -1.03
C PHE A 44 -2.12 -6.04 -0.19
N GLY A 45 -1.03 -6.73 -0.52
CA GLY A 45 0.23 -6.62 0.24
C GLY A 45 0.85 -5.24 0.16
N LEU A 46 0.85 -4.64 -1.04
CA LEU A 46 1.45 -3.32 -1.23
C LEU A 46 0.77 -2.27 -0.35
N PHE A 47 -0.56 -2.24 -0.36
CA PHE A 47 -1.28 -1.24 0.40
C PHE A 47 -1.39 -1.60 1.88
N PHE A 48 -1.34 -2.88 2.22
CA PHE A 48 -1.22 -3.31 3.60
C PHE A 48 0.04 -2.74 4.25
N VAL A 49 1.19 -2.93 3.60
CA VAL A 49 2.47 -2.47 4.14
C VAL A 49 2.52 -0.93 4.15
N PHE A 50 2.04 -0.30 3.09
CA PHE A 50 2.05 1.16 3.03
C PHE A 50 1.23 1.77 4.16
N CYS A 51 0.05 1.25 4.41
CA CYS A 51 -0.80 1.71 5.51
C CYS A 51 -0.11 1.51 6.86
N LEU A 52 0.50 0.34 7.07
CA LEU A 52 1.25 0.09 8.30
C LEU A 52 2.37 1.11 8.50
N LEU A 53 3.10 1.41 7.44
CA LEU A 53 4.21 2.35 7.52
C LEU A 53 3.76 3.78 7.80
N LEU A 54 2.52 4.13 7.46
CA LEU A 54 1.98 5.45 7.75
C LEU A 54 1.53 5.62 9.20
N PHE A 55 1.19 4.55 9.89
CA PHE A 55 0.70 4.67 11.26
C PHE A 55 1.71 5.31 12.18
N ARG A 56 2.97 4.92 12.08
CA ARG A 56 3.99 5.42 12.99
C ARG A 56 4.24 6.92 12.85
N PRO A 57 4.44 7.47 11.64
CA PRO A 57 4.61 8.92 11.51
C PRO A 57 3.47 9.72 12.11
N PHE A 58 2.23 9.35 11.81
CA PHE A 58 1.09 10.07 12.33
C PHE A 58 0.95 9.92 13.84
N LYS A 59 1.25 8.73 14.37
CA LYS A 59 1.22 8.51 15.81
C LYS A 59 2.28 9.36 16.52
N LYS A 60 3.49 9.44 15.97
CA LYS A 60 4.56 10.26 16.53
C LYS A 60 4.24 11.74 16.47
N LEU A 61 3.51 12.18 15.45
CA LEU A 61 3.08 13.57 15.32
C LEU A 61 1.85 13.87 16.16
N LYS A 62 1.37 12.91 16.95
CA LYS A 62 0.19 13.04 17.80
C LYS A 62 -1.07 13.36 17.00
N MET A 63 -1.17 12.83 15.80
CA MET A 63 -2.33 12.98 14.93
C MET A 63 -3.25 11.77 15.08
N LYS A 64 -4.45 11.87 14.50
CA LYS A 64 -5.43 10.78 14.52
C LYS A 64 -5.01 9.70 13.52
N TYR A 65 -4.02 8.90 13.90
CA TYR A 65 -3.39 7.94 12.98
C TYR A 65 -4.36 6.84 12.53
N LEU A 66 -5.29 6.42 13.37
CA LEU A 66 -6.24 5.38 13.00
C LEU A 66 -7.24 5.83 11.93
N ILE A 67 -7.36 7.12 11.71
CA ILE A 67 -8.20 7.69 10.67
C ILE A 67 -7.36 8.16 9.50
N LEU A 68 -6.27 8.89 9.77
CA LEU A 68 -5.47 9.51 8.72
C LEU A 68 -4.70 8.51 7.87
N ALA A 69 -4.07 7.51 8.50
CA ALA A 69 -3.30 6.55 7.71
C ALA A 69 -4.18 5.74 6.75
N PRO A 70 -5.29 5.12 7.22
CA PRO A 70 -6.17 4.42 6.29
C PRO A 70 -6.79 5.34 5.24
N LEU A 71 -7.21 6.55 5.64
CA LEU A 71 -7.84 7.48 4.71
C LEU A 71 -6.88 7.91 3.61
N ILE A 72 -5.65 8.29 3.97
CA ILE A 72 -4.65 8.71 3.00
C ILE A 72 -4.30 7.55 2.08
N THR A 73 -4.13 6.35 2.62
CA THR A 73 -3.83 5.17 1.81
C THR A 73 -4.98 4.86 0.86
N PHE A 74 -6.21 4.97 1.32
CA PHE A 74 -7.39 4.73 0.48
C PHE A 74 -7.46 5.74 -0.67
N LEU A 75 -7.28 7.03 -0.38
CA LEU A 75 -7.31 8.07 -1.41
C LEU A 75 -6.18 7.86 -2.41
N LEU A 76 -5.00 7.50 -1.93
CA LEU A 76 -3.87 7.22 -2.80
C LEU A 76 -4.14 6.01 -3.68
N ALA A 77 -4.75 4.96 -3.13
CA ALA A 77 -5.12 3.78 -3.91
C ALA A 77 -6.09 4.15 -5.04
N ALA A 78 -7.08 4.99 -4.75
CA ALA A 78 -8.04 5.43 -5.75
C ALA A 78 -7.35 6.24 -6.85
N ILE A 79 -6.45 7.15 -6.47
CA ILE A 79 -5.70 7.97 -7.43
C ILE A 79 -4.81 7.08 -8.30
N LEU A 80 -4.08 6.15 -7.70
CA LEU A 80 -3.16 5.30 -8.44
C LEU A 80 -3.89 4.35 -9.39
N GLU A 81 -5.04 3.81 -8.98
CA GLU A 81 -5.83 2.96 -9.86
C GLU A 81 -6.35 3.75 -11.06
N SER A 82 -6.83 4.97 -10.83
CA SER A 82 -7.27 5.84 -11.91
C SER A 82 -6.13 6.18 -12.86
N ALA A 83 -4.96 6.51 -12.31
CA ALA A 83 -3.78 6.82 -13.11
C ALA A 83 -3.29 5.61 -13.89
N GLN A 84 -3.34 4.43 -13.31
CA GLN A 84 -2.95 3.19 -14.01
C GLN A 84 -3.82 2.96 -15.23
N HIS A 85 -5.11 3.19 -15.11
CA HIS A 85 -6.04 3.05 -16.22
C HIS A 85 -5.74 4.03 -17.36
N ILE A 86 -5.36 5.25 -17.01
CA ILE A 86 -5.08 6.32 -18.00
C ILE A 86 -3.70 6.14 -18.62
N ILE A 87 -2.67 5.88 -17.80
CA ILE A 87 -1.26 5.91 -18.23
C ILE A 87 -0.86 4.62 -18.92
N SER A 88 -1.29 3.48 -18.40
CA SER A 88 -0.85 2.18 -18.90
C SER A 88 -2.00 1.43 -19.56
N SER A 89 -2.08 1.53 -20.90
CA SER A 89 -3.12 0.82 -21.65
C SER A 89 -2.92 -0.70 -21.68
N SER A 90 -1.70 -1.18 -21.40
CA SER A 90 -1.41 -2.61 -21.38
C SER A 90 -1.80 -3.28 -20.05
N ARG A 91 -2.12 -2.49 -19.03
CA ARG A 91 -2.60 -2.99 -17.75
C ARG A 91 -3.96 -2.37 -17.48
N SER A 92 -4.98 -3.20 -17.45
CA SER A 92 -6.33 -2.72 -17.13
C SER A 92 -6.48 -2.67 -15.61
N SER A 93 -6.90 -1.52 -15.10
CA SER A 93 -7.36 -1.47 -13.72
C SER A 93 -8.76 -2.07 -13.67
N ASN A 94 -9.08 -2.74 -12.56
CA ASN A 94 -10.42 -3.26 -12.43
C ASN A 94 -10.88 -3.12 -10.98
N PHE A 95 -12.19 -3.22 -10.79
CA PHE A 95 -12.78 -2.98 -9.48
C PHE A 95 -12.25 -3.95 -8.42
N TYR A 96 -11.93 -5.17 -8.81
CA TYR A 96 -11.38 -6.16 -7.87
C TYR A 96 -10.01 -5.79 -7.35
N ASP A 97 -9.19 -5.11 -8.16
CA ASP A 97 -7.90 -4.59 -7.69
C ASP A 97 -8.10 -3.55 -6.61
N PHE A 98 -9.06 -2.66 -6.81
CA PHE A 98 -9.40 -1.65 -5.80
C PHE A 98 -9.94 -2.29 -4.53
N LEU A 99 -10.76 -3.34 -4.65
CA LEU A 99 -11.23 -4.08 -3.48
C LEU A 99 -10.08 -4.72 -2.72
N ALA A 100 -9.09 -5.29 -3.43
CA ALA A 100 -7.91 -5.87 -2.80
C ALA A 100 -7.10 -4.81 -2.05
N ASN A 101 -6.93 -3.62 -2.64
CA ASN A 101 -6.26 -2.51 -1.99
C ASN A 101 -6.98 -2.13 -0.69
N THR A 102 -8.30 -2.00 -0.76
CA THR A 102 -9.13 -1.64 0.39
C THR A 102 -9.04 -2.70 1.48
N ALA A 103 -9.09 -3.98 1.11
CA ALA A 103 -8.96 -5.07 2.05
C ALA A 103 -7.60 -5.02 2.77
N GLY A 104 -6.54 -4.69 2.04
CA GLY A 104 -5.21 -4.53 2.62
C GLY A 104 -5.17 -3.40 3.65
N ILE A 105 -5.82 -2.28 3.34
CA ILE A 105 -5.89 -1.14 4.26
C ILE A 105 -6.63 -1.52 5.54
N ILE A 106 -7.76 -2.18 5.42
CA ILE A 106 -8.54 -2.61 6.58
C ILE A 106 -7.74 -3.60 7.42
N ALA A 107 -7.11 -4.59 6.77
CA ALA A 107 -6.30 -5.58 7.45
C ALA A 107 -5.12 -4.93 8.18
N ALA A 108 -4.48 -3.94 7.57
CA ALA A 108 -3.36 -3.22 8.19
C ALA A 108 -3.80 -2.47 9.44
N THR A 109 -4.97 -1.84 9.38
CA THR A 109 -5.50 -1.10 10.53
C THR A 109 -5.76 -2.04 11.71
N ILE A 110 -6.40 -3.18 11.44
CA ILE A 110 -6.67 -4.17 12.47
C ILE A 110 -5.37 -4.75 13.01
N PHE A 111 -4.46 -5.13 12.11
CA PHE A 111 -3.18 -5.72 12.49
C PHE A 111 -2.37 -4.76 13.37
N PHE A 112 -2.31 -3.49 13.00
CA PHE A 112 -1.57 -2.49 13.78
C PHE A 112 -2.15 -2.38 15.20
N GLN A 113 -3.47 -2.28 15.32
CA GLN A 113 -4.10 -2.14 16.62
C GLN A 113 -3.88 -3.36 17.51
N LEU A 114 -3.96 -4.57 16.94
CA LEU A 114 -3.90 -5.79 17.74
C LEU A 114 -2.48 -6.25 18.04
N PHE A 115 -1.54 -6.06 17.10
CA PHE A 115 -0.24 -6.70 17.19
C PHE A 115 0.94 -5.74 17.25
N ILE A 116 0.79 -4.48 16.91
CA ILE A 116 1.91 -3.55 16.82
C ILE A 116 1.79 -2.40 17.82
N SER A 117 0.62 -1.80 17.92
CA SER A 117 0.42 -0.63 18.77
C SER A 117 0.77 -0.94 20.22
N GLY A 118 1.69 -0.16 20.78
CA GLY A 118 2.14 -0.36 22.16
C GLY A 118 3.09 -1.51 22.35
N LYS A 119 3.49 -2.21 21.29
CA LYS A 119 4.43 -3.32 21.36
C LYS A 119 5.84 -2.86 21.07
N LYS A 120 6.83 -3.71 21.41
CA LYS A 120 8.23 -3.38 21.24
C LYS A 120 8.62 -3.16 19.79
N TRP A 121 8.00 -3.86 18.86
CA TRP A 121 8.33 -3.77 17.42
C TRP A 121 7.71 -2.57 16.72
N GLU A 122 6.86 -1.81 17.40
CA GLU A 122 6.30 -0.59 16.80
C GLU A 122 7.40 0.36 16.32
N LYS A 123 8.52 0.41 17.02
CA LYS A 123 9.65 1.28 16.67
C LYS A 123 10.30 0.93 15.34
N TYR A 124 10.06 -0.26 14.80
CA TYR A 124 10.67 -0.69 13.55
C TYR A 124 9.84 -0.31 12.31
N LEU A 125 8.66 0.23 12.50
CA LEU A 125 7.86 0.69 11.36
C LEU A 125 8.34 2.07 10.82
#